data_54c82ac31d2c2f926be5b4174d28fbc8
#
_entry.id   54c82ac31d2c2f926be5b4174d28fbc8
#
_cell.length_a   1.000
_cell.length_b   1.000
_cell.length_c   1.000
_cell.angle_alpha   90.00
_cell.angle_beta   90.00
_cell.angle_gamma   90.00
#
_symmetry.space_group_name_H-M   'P 1'
#
loop_
_entity.id
_entity.type
_entity.pdbx_description
1 polymer ?
#
loop_
_entity_poly.entity_id
_entity_poly.type
_entity_poly.pdbx_seq_one_letter_code
_entity_poly.pdbx_strand_id
1 'polypeptide(L)'
;MADKKKKVLVAIDGSNISTDLISYVGESFSPVNTDIVLYHVDVEVPELFLDTGIEQEFFLKMHSVRAWMIESQKRIEEFMKKAEESLKGYGFTKDSITKKVVERKSGVARDIINESLKGYSAVVLGRTGVSKLKDFIIGSIASKLLGKMHHVPLIVVGKSHNPRKILIGFDGSDCAKVAVKHVGDFFTGGDCHVCLCHVVRPINLTQLVEEPENLPPENLPIDE
;
A
#
# COMPACT_ATOMS: atom_id res chain seq x y z
N MET A 1 26.11 -14.81 3.39
CA MET A 1 24.97 -14.61 4.30
C MET A 1 23.73 -14.89 3.49
N ALA A 2 22.87 -15.84 3.89
CA ALA A 2 21.61 -16.06 3.20
C ALA A 2 20.77 -14.79 3.36
N ASP A 3 20.43 -14.15 2.23
CA ASP A 3 19.64 -12.94 2.21
C ASP A 3 18.25 -13.31 2.80
N LYS A 4 17.88 -12.66 3.89
CA LYS A 4 16.61 -12.92 4.59
C LYS A 4 15.48 -12.62 3.63
N LYS A 5 14.63 -13.62 3.34
CA LYS A 5 13.45 -13.42 2.49
C LYS A 5 12.64 -12.22 2.95
N LYS A 6 12.22 -11.40 2.01
CA LYS A 6 11.35 -10.25 2.25
C LYS A 6 9.92 -10.73 2.46
N LYS A 7 9.24 -10.18 3.44
CA LYS A 7 7.84 -10.49 3.72
C LYS A 7 6.96 -9.33 3.30
N VAL A 8 6.07 -9.55 2.35
CA VAL A 8 5.20 -8.49 1.78
C VAL A 8 3.76 -8.74 2.18
N LEU A 9 3.13 -7.72 2.77
CA LEU A 9 1.72 -7.73 3.14
C LEU A 9 0.90 -7.19 1.97
N VAL A 10 0.01 -8.00 1.41
CA VAL A 10 -0.88 -7.63 0.31
C VAL A 10 -2.29 -7.52 0.84
N ALA A 11 -2.76 -6.27 1.06
CA ALA A 11 -4.10 -6.02 1.57
C ALA A 11 -5.13 -6.07 0.44
N ILE A 12 -6.08 -6.99 0.54
CA ILE A 12 -7.10 -7.28 -0.48
C ILE A 12 -8.50 -7.12 0.09
N ASP A 13 -9.43 -6.69 -0.76
CA ASP A 13 -10.85 -6.51 -0.44
C ASP A 13 -11.78 -7.36 -1.32
N GLY A 14 -11.23 -8.22 -2.18
CA GLY A 14 -11.98 -9.07 -3.11
C GLY A 14 -12.60 -8.33 -4.28
N SER A 15 -12.25 -7.06 -4.52
CA SER A 15 -12.70 -6.29 -5.68
C SER A 15 -11.92 -6.68 -6.96
N ASN A 16 -12.41 -6.23 -8.13
CA ASN A 16 -11.71 -6.42 -9.40
C ASN A 16 -10.32 -5.77 -9.43
N ILE A 17 -10.11 -4.69 -8.67
CA ILE A 17 -8.82 -4.01 -8.52
C ILE A 17 -7.81 -4.88 -7.77
N SER A 18 -8.29 -5.77 -6.91
CA SER A 18 -7.45 -6.76 -6.25
C SER A 18 -6.83 -7.76 -7.22
N THR A 19 -7.42 -7.97 -8.41
CA THR A 19 -6.81 -8.79 -9.47
C THR A 19 -5.61 -8.09 -10.09
N ASP A 20 -5.71 -6.79 -10.42
CA ASP A 20 -4.60 -5.98 -10.93
C ASP A 20 -3.47 -5.90 -9.89
N LEU A 21 -3.84 -5.84 -8.60
CA LEU A 21 -2.91 -5.88 -7.48
C LEU A 21 -2.10 -7.18 -7.44
N ILE A 22 -2.74 -8.32 -7.62
CA ILE A 22 -2.07 -9.63 -7.62
C ILE A 22 -1.12 -9.75 -8.82
N SER A 23 -1.52 -9.30 -10.01
CA SER A 23 -0.66 -9.25 -11.19
C SER A 23 0.57 -8.37 -10.95
N TYR A 24 0.36 -7.15 -10.39
CA TYR A 24 1.46 -6.28 -10.02
C TYR A 24 2.46 -6.94 -9.05
N VAL A 25 1.95 -7.61 -8.01
CA VAL A 25 2.79 -8.32 -7.04
C VAL A 25 3.59 -9.42 -7.73
N GLY A 26 2.93 -10.23 -8.57
CA GLY A 26 3.59 -11.31 -9.32
C GLY A 26 4.69 -10.84 -10.27
N GLU A 27 4.48 -9.69 -10.93
CA GLU A 27 5.43 -9.10 -11.87
C GLU A 27 6.58 -8.35 -11.20
N SER A 28 6.34 -7.78 -10.02
CA SER A 28 7.28 -6.85 -9.36
C SER A 28 8.19 -7.52 -8.36
N PHE A 29 7.76 -8.58 -7.71
CA PHE A 29 8.54 -9.21 -6.63
C PHE A 29 9.15 -10.54 -7.07
N SER A 30 10.40 -10.77 -6.66
CA SER A 30 11.11 -12.03 -6.92
C SER A 30 10.50 -13.19 -6.10
N PRO A 31 10.02 -14.28 -6.76
CA PRO A 31 9.46 -15.43 -6.04
C PRO A 31 10.46 -16.15 -5.14
N VAL A 32 11.76 -16.05 -5.45
CA VAL A 32 12.83 -16.71 -4.70
C VAL A 32 13.07 -16.01 -3.36
N ASN A 33 12.99 -14.67 -3.35
CA ASN A 33 13.39 -13.85 -2.21
C ASN A 33 12.22 -13.19 -1.48
N THR A 34 10.96 -13.56 -1.81
CA THR A 34 9.79 -12.88 -1.24
C THR A 34 8.75 -13.90 -0.76
N ASP A 35 8.28 -13.70 0.45
CA ASP A 35 7.10 -14.37 1.00
C ASP A 35 5.92 -13.39 0.97
N ILE A 36 4.78 -13.84 0.44
CA ILE A 36 3.58 -13.03 0.29
C ILE A 36 2.56 -13.40 1.36
N VAL A 37 2.01 -12.40 2.03
CA VAL A 37 0.86 -12.57 2.93
C VAL A 37 -0.34 -11.87 2.31
N LEU A 38 -1.27 -12.63 1.77
CA LEU A 38 -2.57 -12.15 1.34
C LEU A 38 -3.41 -11.88 2.59
N TYR A 39 -3.74 -10.61 2.83
CA TYR A 39 -4.38 -10.17 4.06
C TYR A 39 -5.74 -9.54 3.77
N HIS A 40 -6.77 -10.06 4.41
CA HIS A 40 -8.13 -9.51 4.35
C HIS A 40 -8.64 -9.23 5.76
N VAL A 41 -9.26 -8.06 5.93
CA VAL A 41 -9.98 -7.69 7.15
C VAL A 41 -11.47 -7.83 6.88
N ASP A 42 -12.08 -8.84 7.46
CA ASP A 42 -13.50 -9.12 7.33
C ASP A 42 -14.33 -8.14 8.16
N VAL A 43 -15.50 -7.82 7.67
CA VAL A 43 -16.44 -6.90 8.35
C VAL A 43 -17.52 -7.74 9.03
N GLU A 44 -17.38 -7.94 10.34
CA GLU A 44 -18.44 -8.54 11.11
C GLU A 44 -19.65 -7.62 11.27
N VAL A 45 -20.84 -8.24 11.26
CA VAL A 45 -22.03 -7.59 11.80
C VAL A 45 -21.94 -7.67 13.32
N PRO A 46 -22.02 -6.55 14.05
CA PRO A 46 -21.95 -6.56 15.51
C PRO A 46 -22.99 -7.52 16.10
N GLU A 47 -22.60 -8.31 17.09
CA GLU A 47 -23.49 -9.25 17.81
C GLU A 47 -24.77 -8.59 18.35
N LEU A 48 -24.70 -7.27 18.64
CA LEU A 48 -25.84 -6.46 19.07
C LEU A 48 -27.03 -6.53 18.11
N PHE A 49 -26.79 -6.81 16.82
CA PHE A 49 -27.85 -7.03 15.82
C PHE A 49 -28.35 -8.48 15.81
N LEU A 50 -27.72 -9.39 16.56
CA LEU A 50 -28.08 -10.80 16.63
C LEU A 50 -29.00 -11.11 17.84
N ASP A 51 -29.04 -10.24 18.87
CA ASP A 51 -29.62 -10.53 20.19
C ASP A 51 -30.89 -9.75 20.51
N THR A 52 -31.41 -8.93 19.61
CA THR A 52 -32.65 -8.21 19.83
C THR A 52 -33.86 -9.05 19.39
N GLY A 53 -34.49 -9.70 20.36
CA GLY A 53 -35.73 -10.48 20.18
C GLY A 53 -36.95 -9.62 19.83
N ILE A 54 -36.93 -8.96 18.65
CA ILE A 54 -38.01 -8.06 18.24
C ILE A 54 -38.32 -8.27 16.74
N GLU A 55 -39.61 -8.53 16.46
CA GLU A 55 -40.39 -8.42 15.23
C GLU A 55 -39.99 -9.24 13.99
N GLN A 56 -41.02 -9.78 13.35
CA GLN A 56 -40.96 -10.62 12.15
C GLN A 56 -40.19 -9.97 10.97
N GLU A 57 -40.25 -8.65 10.85
CA GLU A 57 -39.57 -7.88 9.83
C GLU A 57 -38.05 -7.84 10.07
N PHE A 58 -37.62 -7.88 11.34
CA PHE A 58 -36.21 -7.97 11.72
C PHE A 58 -35.64 -9.35 11.39
N PHE A 59 -36.38 -10.42 11.57
CA PHE A 59 -35.94 -11.77 11.18
C PHE A 59 -35.65 -11.88 9.68
N LEU A 60 -36.48 -11.29 8.83
CA LEU A 60 -36.30 -11.30 7.38
C LEU A 60 -35.04 -10.51 7.00
N LYS A 61 -34.79 -9.35 7.62
CA LYS A 61 -33.53 -8.55 7.42
C LYS A 61 -32.32 -9.32 7.92
N MET A 62 -32.42 -10.01 9.05
CA MET A 62 -31.34 -10.83 9.60
C MET A 62 -31.00 -12.03 8.71
N HIS A 63 -31.96 -12.70 8.13
CA HIS A 63 -31.73 -13.77 7.15
C HIS A 63 -30.95 -13.25 5.94
N SER A 64 -31.29 -12.06 5.43
CA SER A 64 -30.61 -11.45 4.30
C SER A 64 -29.19 -11.03 4.66
N VAL A 65 -28.94 -10.52 5.87
CA VAL A 65 -27.61 -10.14 6.37
C VAL A 65 -26.72 -11.38 6.54
N ARG A 66 -27.23 -12.45 7.16
CA ARG A 66 -26.48 -13.72 7.32
C ARG A 66 -26.15 -14.35 5.96
N ALA A 67 -27.11 -14.39 5.04
CA ALA A 67 -26.87 -14.88 3.68
C ALA A 67 -25.81 -14.06 2.97
N TRP A 68 -25.84 -12.73 3.10
CA TRP A 68 -24.83 -11.83 2.54
C TRP A 68 -23.44 -12.06 3.16
N MET A 69 -23.35 -12.28 4.48
CA MET A 69 -22.09 -12.60 5.16
C MET A 69 -21.46 -13.88 4.63
N ILE A 70 -22.25 -14.98 4.59
CA ILE A 70 -21.79 -16.28 4.08
C ILE A 70 -21.31 -16.13 2.63
N GLU A 71 -22.05 -15.42 1.81
CA GLU A 71 -21.69 -15.16 0.43
C GLU A 71 -20.42 -14.29 0.32
N SER A 72 -20.27 -13.30 1.20
CA SER A 72 -19.08 -12.45 1.26
C SER A 72 -17.82 -13.25 1.63
N GLN A 73 -17.90 -14.07 2.68
CA GLN A 73 -16.81 -14.96 3.09
C GLN A 73 -16.43 -15.93 1.97
N LYS A 74 -17.42 -16.57 1.34
CA LYS A 74 -17.17 -17.45 0.21
C LYS A 74 -16.46 -16.74 -0.96
N ARG A 75 -16.90 -15.52 -1.29
CA ARG A 75 -16.23 -14.71 -2.32
C ARG A 75 -14.79 -14.41 -1.97
N ILE A 76 -14.50 -14.08 -0.72
CA ILE A 76 -13.11 -13.81 -0.26
C ILE A 76 -12.26 -15.09 -0.32
N GLU A 77 -12.79 -16.22 0.11
CA GLU A 77 -12.08 -17.51 0.02
C GLU A 77 -11.77 -17.89 -1.43
N GLU A 78 -12.75 -17.77 -2.33
CA GLU A 78 -12.55 -18.00 -3.76
C GLU A 78 -11.53 -17.03 -4.36
N PHE A 79 -11.58 -15.75 -3.97
CA PHE A 79 -10.60 -14.77 -4.39
C PHE A 79 -9.20 -15.12 -3.90
N MET A 80 -9.04 -15.47 -2.62
CA MET A 80 -7.77 -15.91 -2.03
C MET A 80 -7.17 -17.12 -2.75
N LYS A 81 -8.03 -18.06 -3.16
CA LYS A 81 -7.61 -19.24 -3.93
C LYS A 81 -7.12 -18.85 -5.32
N LYS A 82 -7.88 -18.02 -6.03
CA LYS A 82 -7.49 -17.50 -7.36
C LYS A 82 -6.21 -16.68 -7.30
N ALA A 83 -6.06 -15.85 -6.28
CA ALA A 83 -4.84 -15.05 -6.05
C ALA A 83 -3.61 -15.95 -5.82
N GLU A 84 -3.74 -17.01 -5.02
CA GLU A 84 -2.69 -18.01 -4.82
C GLU A 84 -2.33 -18.71 -6.14
N GLU A 85 -3.31 -19.13 -6.92
CA GLU A 85 -3.09 -19.77 -8.23
C GLU A 85 -2.39 -18.83 -9.21
N SER A 86 -2.81 -17.56 -9.25
CA SER A 86 -2.17 -16.53 -10.07
C SER A 86 -0.71 -16.31 -9.68
N LEU A 87 -0.41 -16.16 -8.38
CA LEU A 87 0.96 -16.00 -7.88
C LEU A 87 1.84 -17.22 -8.18
N LYS A 88 1.29 -18.43 -8.13
CA LYS A 88 2.00 -19.64 -8.58
C LYS A 88 2.37 -19.58 -10.06
N GLY A 89 1.51 -18.99 -10.90
CA GLY A 89 1.81 -18.72 -12.31
C GLY A 89 3.02 -17.80 -12.52
N TYR A 90 3.31 -16.91 -11.56
CA TYR A 90 4.52 -16.06 -11.53
C TYR A 90 5.73 -16.75 -10.87
N GLY A 91 5.62 -18.00 -10.46
CA GLY A 91 6.73 -18.79 -9.87
C GLY A 91 6.79 -18.80 -8.35
N PHE A 92 5.82 -18.23 -7.64
CA PHE A 92 5.74 -18.34 -6.18
C PHE A 92 5.38 -19.76 -5.77
N THR A 93 6.03 -20.30 -4.74
CA THR A 93 5.71 -21.60 -4.17
C THR A 93 4.54 -21.49 -3.19
N LYS A 94 3.85 -22.60 -2.92
CA LYS A 94 2.77 -22.63 -1.94
C LYS A 94 3.25 -22.19 -0.54
N ASP A 95 4.46 -22.55 -0.18
CA ASP A 95 5.05 -22.25 1.14
C ASP A 95 5.44 -20.77 1.27
N SER A 96 5.63 -20.05 0.14
CA SER A 96 5.89 -18.61 0.13
C SER A 96 4.61 -17.76 0.11
N ILE A 97 3.42 -18.38 0.10
CA ILE A 97 2.14 -17.67 0.09
C ILE A 97 1.33 -18.03 1.32
N THR A 98 1.07 -17.06 2.17
CA THR A 98 0.20 -17.21 3.35
C THR A 98 -1.11 -16.46 3.13
N LYS A 99 -2.23 -17.11 3.41
CA LYS A 99 -3.57 -16.46 3.40
C LYS A 99 -3.99 -16.16 4.83
N LYS A 100 -4.38 -14.92 5.09
CA LYS A 100 -4.80 -14.46 6.41
C LYS A 100 -6.07 -13.63 6.31
N VAL A 101 -7.17 -14.19 6.76
CA VAL A 101 -8.44 -13.50 6.95
C VAL A 101 -8.61 -13.23 8.43
N VAL A 102 -8.85 -12.00 8.80
CA VAL A 102 -9.00 -11.59 10.21
C VAL A 102 -10.27 -10.76 10.37
N GLU A 103 -10.89 -10.91 11.52
CA GLU A 103 -12.00 -10.07 11.94
C GLU A 103 -11.56 -8.64 12.18
N ARG A 104 -12.40 -7.69 11.81
CA ARG A 104 -12.16 -6.26 12.04
C ARG A 104 -12.20 -5.93 13.53
N LYS A 105 -11.07 -5.48 14.09
CA LYS A 105 -10.97 -5.08 15.50
C LYS A 105 -11.14 -3.59 15.71
N SER A 106 -10.30 -2.79 15.06
CA SER A 106 -10.24 -1.33 15.27
C SER A 106 -10.62 -0.55 14.01
N GLY A 107 -10.78 -1.28 12.88
CA GLY A 107 -11.07 -0.74 11.56
C GLY A 107 -10.00 -1.10 10.56
N VAL A 108 -10.41 -1.35 9.31
CA VAL A 108 -9.57 -1.95 8.26
C VAL A 108 -8.18 -1.31 8.16
N ALA A 109 -8.09 0.03 8.11
CA ALA A 109 -6.80 0.70 8.00
C ALA A 109 -5.92 0.51 9.25
N ARG A 110 -6.50 0.56 10.46
CA ARG A 110 -5.75 0.35 11.71
C ARG A 110 -5.27 -1.10 11.84
N ASP A 111 -6.11 -2.04 11.45
CA ASP A 111 -5.79 -3.47 11.54
C ASP A 111 -4.68 -3.83 10.55
N ILE A 112 -4.65 -3.22 9.34
CA ILE A 112 -3.53 -3.31 8.40
C ILE A 112 -2.25 -2.71 8.99
N ILE A 113 -2.32 -1.52 9.62
CA ILE A 113 -1.15 -0.90 10.26
C ILE A 113 -0.62 -1.81 11.38
N ASN A 114 -1.49 -2.31 12.26
CA ASN A 114 -1.10 -3.20 13.36
C ASN A 114 -0.47 -4.50 12.84
N GLU A 115 -0.99 -5.06 11.76
CA GLU A 115 -0.38 -6.24 11.14
C GLU A 115 0.99 -5.92 10.56
N SER A 116 1.13 -4.77 9.88
CA SER A 116 2.38 -4.37 9.21
C SER A 116 3.57 -4.17 10.18
N LEU A 117 3.31 -3.92 11.46
CA LEU A 117 4.34 -3.86 12.50
C LEU A 117 5.01 -5.21 12.80
N LYS A 118 4.50 -6.31 12.27
CA LYS A 118 5.03 -7.67 12.52
C LYS A 118 6.17 -8.05 11.57
N GLY A 119 7.03 -7.11 11.21
CA GLY A 119 8.26 -7.35 10.47
C GLY A 119 8.06 -7.57 8.97
N TYR A 120 7.11 -6.89 8.37
CA TYR A 120 6.96 -6.83 6.92
C TYR A 120 7.97 -5.86 6.29
N SER A 121 8.36 -6.17 5.06
CA SER A 121 9.28 -5.34 4.26
C SER A 121 8.55 -4.30 3.42
N ALA A 122 7.28 -4.55 3.07
CA ALA A 122 6.40 -3.62 2.37
C ALA A 122 4.93 -3.98 2.61
N VAL A 123 4.05 -3.00 2.41
CA VAL A 123 2.59 -3.18 2.33
C VAL A 123 2.12 -2.77 0.95
N VAL A 124 1.33 -3.61 0.31
CA VAL A 124 0.78 -3.39 -1.03
C VAL A 124 -0.74 -3.40 -0.95
N LEU A 125 -1.40 -2.41 -1.56
CA LEU A 125 -2.86 -2.34 -1.63
C LEU A 125 -3.33 -1.68 -2.91
N GLY A 126 -4.60 -1.89 -3.25
CA GLY A 126 -5.24 -1.20 -4.35
C GLY A 126 -5.49 0.28 -4.06
N ARG A 127 -5.36 1.15 -5.07
CA ARG A 127 -5.65 2.59 -4.97
C ARG A 127 -7.08 2.89 -4.57
N THR A 128 -8.04 2.11 -5.09
CA THR A 128 -9.47 2.20 -4.77
C THR A 128 -9.98 0.81 -4.44
N GLY A 129 -10.96 0.72 -3.55
CA GLY A 129 -11.61 -0.54 -3.21
C GLY A 129 -12.94 -0.74 -3.95
N VAL A 130 -13.89 -1.36 -3.29
CA VAL A 130 -15.24 -1.68 -3.82
C VAL A 130 -16.03 -0.44 -4.27
N SER A 131 -15.72 0.75 -3.76
CA SER A 131 -16.41 1.99 -4.15
C SER A 131 -15.96 2.46 -5.53
N LYS A 132 -16.92 2.56 -6.46
CA LYS A 132 -16.73 3.03 -7.86
C LYS A 132 -16.55 4.56 -7.93
N LEU A 133 -15.59 5.14 -7.21
CA LEU A 133 -15.26 6.55 -7.33
C LEU A 133 -14.34 6.78 -8.54
N LYS A 134 -14.49 7.94 -9.18
CA LYS A 134 -13.80 8.32 -10.43
C LYS A 134 -12.29 8.13 -10.35
N ASP A 135 -11.65 7.86 -11.46
CA ASP A 135 -10.26 7.39 -11.66
C ASP A 135 -9.13 8.21 -11.00
N PHE A 136 -9.40 9.41 -10.48
CA PHE A 136 -8.42 10.30 -9.83
C PHE A 136 -8.45 10.30 -8.30
N ILE A 137 -9.36 9.55 -7.66
CA ILE A 137 -9.53 9.60 -6.20
C ILE A 137 -8.84 8.39 -5.55
N ILE A 138 -8.00 8.66 -4.57
CA ILE A 138 -7.44 7.64 -3.68
C ILE A 138 -8.54 7.17 -2.73
N GLY A 139 -8.72 5.86 -2.60
CA GLY A 139 -9.71 5.26 -1.71
C GLY A 139 -9.45 5.61 -0.23
N SER A 140 -10.51 5.55 0.57
CA SER A 140 -10.45 5.95 1.99
C SER A 140 -9.44 5.16 2.82
N ILE A 141 -9.24 3.88 2.54
CA ILE A 141 -8.26 3.03 3.23
C ILE A 141 -6.84 3.44 2.80
N ALA A 142 -6.57 3.54 1.49
CA ALA A 142 -5.29 3.96 0.96
C ALA A 142 -4.88 5.34 1.49
N SER A 143 -5.81 6.31 1.51
CA SER A 143 -5.58 7.66 2.06
C SER A 143 -5.23 7.63 3.55
N LYS A 144 -5.93 6.81 4.36
CA LYS A 144 -5.63 6.67 5.79
C LYS A 144 -4.27 6.01 6.04
N LEU A 145 -3.87 5.04 5.20
CA LEU A 145 -2.57 4.38 5.30
C LEU A 145 -1.45 5.33 4.90
N LEU A 146 -1.59 6.09 3.80
CA LEU A 146 -0.62 7.10 3.37
C LEU A 146 -0.34 8.15 4.45
N GLY A 147 -1.37 8.55 5.20
CA GLY A 147 -1.21 9.54 6.27
C GLY A 147 -0.67 9.00 7.61
N LYS A 148 -0.54 7.67 7.78
CA LYS A 148 -0.23 7.07 9.10
C LYS A 148 0.85 5.98 9.06
N MET A 149 1.18 5.44 7.91
CA MET A 149 2.17 4.36 7.77
C MET A 149 3.52 4.95 7.36
N HIS A 150 4.47 4.97 8.29
CA HIS A 150 5.80 5.55 8.06
C HIS A 150 6.95 4.57 8.35
N HIS A 151 6.62 3.38 8.85
CA HIS A 151 7.62 2.39 9.29
C HIS A 151 7.98 1.36 8.23
N VAL A 152 7.19 1.27 7.16
CA VAL A 152 7.44 0.38 6.01
C VAL A 152 6.96 1.05 4.71
N PRO A 153 7.57 0.75 3.56
CA PRO A 153 7.10 1.22 2.26
C PRO A 153 5.65 0.82 2.00
N LEU A 154 4.85 1.79 1.56
CA LEU A 154 3.47 1.58 1.15
C LEU A 154 3.37 1.69 -0.38
N ILE A 155 2.95 0.62 -1.03
CA ILE A 155 2.78 0.54 -2.48
C ILE A 155 1.28 0.58 -2.79
N VAL A 156 0.85 1.61 -3.52
CA VAL A 156 -0.55 1.80 -3.90
C VAL A 156 -0.70 1.52 -5.39
N VAL A 157 -1.38 0.43 -5.74
CA VAL A 157 -1.51 -0.05 -7.11
C VAL A 157 -2.78 0.49 -7.76
N GLY A 158 -2.63 1.11 -8.93
CA GLY A 158 -3.73 1.55 -9.80
C GLY A 158 -4.09 0.51 -10.85
N LYS A 159 -5.03 0.84 -11.74
CA LYS A 159 -5.49 -0.04 -12.82
C LYS A 159 -4.45 -0.27 -13.92
N SER A 160 -3.65 0.74 -14.21
CA SER A 160 -2.57 0.66 -15.20
C SER A 160 -1.24 0.71 -14.49
N HIS A 161 -0.43 -0.32 -14.63
CA HIS A 161 0.91 -0.34 -14.04
C HIS A 161 1.93 -0.85 -15.07
N ASN A 162 3.12 -0.32 -14.96
CA ASN A 162 4.28 -0.86 -15.68
C ASN A 162 5.43 -1.00 -14.68
N PRO A 163 5.61 -2.19 -14.09
CA PRO A 163 6.58 -2.39 -13.03
C PRO A 163 8.04 -2.21 -13.49
N ARG A 164 8.28 -2.14 -14.82
CA ARG A 164 9.61 -1.97 -15.39
C ARG A 164 10.03 -0.50 -15.61
N LYS A 165 9.12 0.46 -15.38
CA LYS A 165 9.41 1.89 -15.49
C LYS A 165 9.13 2.57 -14.17
N ILE A 166 10.18 3.03 -13.50
CA ILE A 166 10.12 3.62 -12.18
C ILE A 166 10.58 5.07 -12.27
N LEU A 167 9.74 6.00 -11.85
CA LEU A 167 10.10 7.40 -11.67
C LEU A 167 10.22 7.70 -10.18
N ILE A 168 11.38 8.16 -9.74
CA ILE A 168 11.64 8.55 -8.36
C ILE A 168 11.74 10.06 -8.29
N GLY A 169 10.85 10.70 -7.53
CA GLY A 169 11.01 12.10 -7.13
C GLY A 169 12.17 12.19 -6.13
N PHE A 170 13.17 12.99 -6.45
CA PHE A 170 14.39 13.11 -5.67
C PHE A 170 14.74 14.57 -5.41
N ASP A 171 14.70 14.98 -4.15
CA ASP A 171 15.01 16.34 -3.71
C ASP A 171 16.30 16.44 -2.87
N GLY A 172 17.05 15.34 -2.79
CA GLY A 172 18.29 15.26 -1.99
C GLY A 172 18.05 14.97 -0.51
N SER A 173 16.79 14.95 -0.03
CA SER A 173 16.46 14.64 1.36
C SER A 173 16.78 13.20 1.73
N ASP A 174 16.89 12.92 3.03
CA ASP A 174 17.13 11.57 3.52
C ASP A 174 15.94 10.64 3.21
N CYS A 175 14.72 11.17 3.18
CA CYS A 175 13.53 10.43 2.75
C CYS A 175 13.63 10.01 1.28
N ALA A 176 14.11 10.89 0.39
CA ALA A 176 14.32 10.56 -1.01
C ALA A 176 15.43 9.50 -1.20
N LYS A 177 16.51 9.57 -0.41
CA LYS A 177 17.57 8.53 -0.39
C LYS A 177 17.02 7.18 0.06
N VAL A 178 16.16 7.15 1.07
CA VAL A 178 15.47 5.93 1.53
C VAL A 178 14.57 5.36 0.44
N ALA A 179 13.85 6.21 -0.32
CA ALA A 179 13.02 5.77 -1.44
C ALA A 179 13.87 5.10 -2.53
N VAL A 180 15.01 5.68 -2.89
CA VAL A 180 15.98 5.08 -3.85
C VAL A 180 16.44 3.71 -3.36
N LYS A 181 16.83 3.61 -2.08
CA LYS A 181 17.24 2.34 -1.48
C LYS A 181 16.14 1.28 -1.57
N HIS A 182 14.90 1.62 -1.22
CA HIS A 182 13.78 0.68 -1.31
C HIS A 182 13.53 0.21 -2.74
N VAL A 183 13.59 1.11 -3.73
CA VAL A 183 13.48 0.73 -5.14
C VAL A 183 14.60 -0.24 -5.51
N GLY A 184 15.84 0.04 -5.15
CA GLY A 184 16.97 -0.89 -5.33
C GLY A 184 16.73 -2.24 -4.68
N ASP A 185 16.28 -2.26 -3.44
CA ASP A 185 16.04 -3.50 -2.68
C ASP A 185 14.93 -4.38 -3.28
N PHE A 186 13.85 -3.79 -3.78
CA PHE A 186 12.68 -4.55 -4.26
C PHE A 186 12.78 -4.95 -5.74
N PHE A 187 13.40 -4.13 -6.57
CA PHE A 187 13.41 -4.32 -8.03
C PHE A 187 14.78 -4.74 -8.57
N THR A 188 15.69 -5.22 -7.72
CA THR A 188 16.98 -5.79 -8.13
C THR A 188 16.78 -7.12 -8.88
N GLY A 189 17.37 -7.23 -10.06
CA GLY A 189 17.39 -8.47 -10.86
C GLY A 189 16.44 -8.51 -12.06
N GLY A 190 15.75 -7.42 -12.38
CA GLY A 190 14.92 -7.27 -13.57
C GLY A 190 15.36 -6.11 -14.45
N ASP A 191 14.94 -6.10 -15.72
CA ASP A 191 15.13 -4.98 -16.66
C ASP A 191 14.19 -3.83 -16.25
N CYS A 192 14.57 -3.07 -15.20
CA CYS A 192 13.86 -1.89 -14.78
C CYS A 192 14.57 -0.62 -15.24
N HIS A 193 13.80 0.27 -15.88
CA HIS A 193 14.24 1.63 -16.16
C HIS A 193 13.89 2.53 -14.98
N VAL A 194 14.91 3.05 -14.29
CA VAL A 194 14.74 3.97 -13.17
C VAL A 194 15.12 5.37 -13.62
N CYS A 195 14.22 6.32 -13.47
CA CYS A 195 14.44 7.74 -13.71
C CYS A 195 14.37 8.50 -12.38
N LEU A 196 15.41 9.26 -12.07
CA LEU A 196 15.42 10.22 -10.96
C LEU A 196 14.96 11.58 -11.49
N CYS A 197 13.93 12.15 -10.87
CA CYS A 197 13.38 13.45 -11.25
C CYS A 197 13.51 14.42 -10.08
N HIS A 198 14.20 15.55 -10.33
CA HIS A 198 14.26 16.68 -9.40
C HIS A 198 13.57 17.89 -10.01
N VAL A 199 12.63 18.48 -9.27
CA VAL A 199 11.91 19.69 -9.71
C VAL A 199 12.54 20.91 -9.03
N VAL A 200 13.18 21.75 -9.82
CA VAL A 200 13.73 23.01 -9.35
C VAL A 200 12.70 24.11 -9.51
N ARG A 201 12.38 24.81 -8.45
CA ARG A 201 11.55 26.01 -8.54
C ARG A 201 12.40 27.14 -9.11
N PRO A 202 11.92 27.93 -10.11
CA PRO A 202 12.64 29.09 -10.54
C PRO A 202 12.75 30.07 -9.37
N ILE A 203 13.96 30.52 -9.09
CA ILE A 203 14.21 31.58 -8.11
C ILE A 203 13.63 32.86 -8.72
N ASN A 204 12.60 33.43 -8.13
CA ASN A 204 12.14 34.77 -8.49
C ASN A 204 13.21 35.77 -8.04
N LEU A 205 14.03 36.22 -8.99
CA LEU A 205 15.07 37.26 -8.75
C LEU A 205 14.51 38.54 -8.13
N THR A 206 13.23 38.82 -8.29
CA THR A 206 12.53 39.93 -7.63
C THR A 206 12.51 39.80 -6.09
N GLN A 207 12.51 38.59 -5.54
CA GLN A 207 12.56 38.40 -4.07
C GLN A 207 14.00 38.57 -3.50
N LEU A 208 15.03 38.51 -4.33
CA LEU A 208 16.41 38.73 -3.93
C LEU A 208 16.78 40.24 -3.96
N VAL A 209 15.95 41.08 -4.58
CA VAL A 209 16.23 42.51 -4.74
C VAL A 209 15.51 43.34 -3.66
N GLU A 210 14.54 42.78 -2.92
CA GLU A 210 13.71 43.52 -1.95
C GLU A 210 14.26 43.55 -0.50
N GLU A 211 15.39 42.92 -0.18
CA GLU A 211 16.03 43.07 1.13
C GLU A 211 17.51 43.45 1.06
N PRO A 212 17.87 44.73 0.76
CA PRO A 212 19.27 45.19 0.95
C PRO A 212 19.58 45.64 2.38
N GLU A 213 18.67 45.46 3.37
CA GLU A 213 18.84 46.12 4.67
C GLU A 213 19.50 45.26 5.79
N ASN A 214 19.90 44.02 5.57
CA ASN A 214 20.50 43.20 6.62
C ASN A 214 21.84 42.54 6.23
N LEU A 215 22.72 43.26 5.56
CA LEU A 215 24.11 42.88 5.49
C LEU A 215 24.82 43.42 6.75
N PRO A 216 25.49 42.55 7.55
CA PRO A 216 26.33 43.04 8.64
C PRO A 216 27.44 43.90 8.09
N PRO A 217 27.89 44.97 8.80
CA PRO A 217 28.95 45.84 8.31
C PRO A 217 30.24 45.03 8.07
N GLU A 218 30.75 45.10 6.88
CA GLU A 218 32.08 44.55 6.54
C GLU A 218 33.14 45.21 7.41
N ASN A 219 33.62 44.49 8.43
CA ASN A 219 34.88 44.78 9.09
C ASN A 219 35.98 44.17 8.22
N LEU A 220 36.45 44.89 7.22
CA LEU A 220 37.72 44.63 6.59
C LEU A 220 38.85 45.19 7.47
N PRO A 221 39.83 44.41 7.95
CA PRO A 221 41.02 44.93 8.54
C PRO A 221 41.84 45.61 7.44
N ILE A 222 42.11 46.88 7.62
CA ILE A 222 43.09 47.61 6.82
C ILE A 222 44.45 47.31 7.48
N ASP A 223 45.23 46.40 6.88
CA ASP A 223 46.62 46.24 7.26
C ASP A 223 47.47 47.36 6.58
N GLU A 224 48.21 48.05 7.40
CA GLU A 224 49.33 48.94 6.98
C GLU A 224 50.58 48.14 6.56
#